data_162669fe32bb9febe031598dad8dbf97
#
_entry.id   162669fe32bb9febe031598dad8dbf97
#
_cell.length_a   1.000
_cell.length_b   1.000
_cell.length_c   1.000
_cell.angle_alpha   90.00
_cell.angle_beta   90.00
_cell.angle_gamma   90.00
#
_symmetry.space_group_name_H-M   'P 1'
#
loop_
_entity.id
_entity.type
_entity.pdbx_description
1 polymer ?
#
loop_
_entity_poly.entity_id
_entity_poly.type
_entity_poly.pdbx_seq_one_letter_code
_entity_poly.pdbx_strand_id
1 'polypeptide(L)'
;MRRLRRTKIVATLGPASSDRGVIASLFEAGADVFRINMSHTTHERMRELVAAIRAVEAEHGRPIGILVDLQGPKLRVGSFAAGPATLVKGESFALDADPAPGDARRVHLPHPEIFAAIAPGHALLLDDGKVRLVATEVDRQRILTRVEVGGKLSDRKGVSLPDTTVPFSALVDKDRSDLEAALETGIDWVALSFIQRPEDIAEAKKITRGRAAVMAKIEKPQAVHRLDEILDLADALMVARGDLGVEMPLEKVPGVQKQMTRASRLAGKPVVVATQMLESMITSPVPTRAEVSDVATAIFEGADAVMLSAESAAGQFPVEAVATMNRIAEEVESDMLFRNILNAQRAEPEATGADAIADAARHIADTLDLAAVICWTSSGSTAMRMARERPKPPVVALSPNIATGRRLAVVWGVHCVVTEDAHDQDDMVDRACRIAFKEGFAKAGQRVIVVAGVPLGTPGATNMLRIAYVGTEAAGD
;
A
#
# COMPACT_ATOMS: atom_id res chain seq x y z
N MET A 1 10.95 -17.61 9.83
CA MET A 1 10.30 -18.08 8.59
C MET A 1 10.72 -17.20 7.41
N ARG A 2 11.44 -17.74 6.41
CA ARG A 2 11.93 -17.02 5.22
C ARG A 2 10.90 -17.09 4.09
N ARG A 3 10.58 -15.96 3.43
CA ARG A 3 9.84 -15.95 2.18
C ARG A 3 10.77 -16.19 1.00
N LEU A 4 10.35 -16.97 0.01
CA LEU A 4 11.11 -17.18 -1.22
C LEU A 4 10.94 -16.02 -2.19
N ARG A 5 9.73 -15.46 -2.27
CA ARG A 5 9.43 -14.26 -3.05
C ARG A 5 9.95 -12.97 -2.41
N ARG A 6 10.06 -11.93 -3.23
CA ARG A 6 10.48 -10.56 -2.86
C ARG A 6 9.31 -9.60 -2.70
N THR A 7 8.34 -9.63 -3.63
CA THR A 7 7.10 -8.85 -3.58
C THR A 7 6.34 -9.19 -2.30
N LYS A 8 5.81 -8.19 -1.62
CA LYS A 8 5.10 -8.36 -0.35
C LYS A 8 3.62 -8.59 -0.57
N ILE A 9 2.94 -9.16 0.42
CA ILE A 9 1.49 -9.38 0.40
C ILE A 9 0.87 -8.63 1.56
N VAL A 10 -0.09 -7.76 1.22
CA VAL A 10 -0.96 -7.08 2.19
C VAL A 10 -2.29 -7.81 2.21
N ALA A 11 -2.70 -8.35 3.36
CA ALA A 11 -3.98 -9.02 3.55
C ALA A 11 -4.91 -8.16 4.40
N THR A 12 -6.12 -7.87 3.90
CA THR A 12 -7.12 -7.15 4.68
C THR A 12 -7.82 -8.08 5.65
N LEU A 13 -7.92 -7.67 6.91
CA LEU A 13 -8.68 -8.37 7.93
C LEU A 13 -10.14 -7.92 7.94
N GLY A 14 -11.02 -8.88 8.21
CA GLY A 14 -12.46 -8.67 8.28
C GLY A 14 -13.18 -9.88 8.90
N PRO A 15 -14.50 -10.02 8.70
CA PRO A 15 -15.28 -11.08 9.34
C PRO A 15 -14.73 -12.50 9.15
N ALA A 16 -14.15 -12.80 7.98
CA ALA A 16 -13.60 -14.14 7.66
C ALA A 16 -12.19 -14.38 8.23
N SER A 17 -11.50 -13.34 8.70
CA SER A 17 -10.07 -13.43 9.04
C SER A 17 -9.69 -12.69 10.34
N SER A 18 -10.63 -12.51 11.23
CA SER A 18 -10.42 -11.77 12.47
C SER A 18 -10.08 -12.65 13.69
N ASP A 19 -10.08 -13.95 13.56
CA ASP A 19 -9.60 -14.89 14.56
C ASP A 19 -8.07 -15.02 14.53
N ARG A 20 -7.44 -15.14 15.71
CA ARG A 20 -5.97 -15.23 15.83
C ARG A 20 -5.39 -16.41 15.03
N GLY A 21 -6.06 -17.55 15.04
CA GLY A 21 -5.63 -18.75 14.33
C GLY A 21 -5.65 -18.53 12.81
N VAL A 22 -6.68 -17.83 12.30
CA VAL A 22 -6.77 -17.46 10.90
C VAL A 22 -5.69 -16.43 10.54
N ILE A 23 -5.44 -15.42 11.39
CA ILE A 23 -4.35 -14.45 11.19
C ILE A 23 -3.00 -15.16 11.10
N ALA A 24 -2.73 -16.13 11.99
CA ALA A 24 -1.52 -16.95 11.93
C ALA A 24 -1.43 -17.74 10.60
N SER A 25 -2.52 -18.39 10.18
CA SER A 25 -2.60 -19.12 8.91
C SER A 25 -2.38 -18.22 7.69
N LEU A 26 -2.93 -17.01 7.68
CA LEU A 26 -2.68 -16.01 6.65
C LEU A 26 -1.20 -15.58 6.61
N PHE A 27 -0.60 -15.38 7.78
CA PHE A 27 0.83 -15.06 7.89
C PHE A 27 1.68 -16.22 7.36
N GLU A 28 1.40 -17.44 7.75
CA GLU A 28 2.10 -18.63 7.26
C GLU A 28 1.95 -18.83 5.75
N ALA A 29 0.73 -18.60 5.22
CA ALA A 29 0.44 -18.67 3.79
C ALA A 29 1.17 -17.61 2.96
N GLY A 30 1.59 -16.48 3.57
CA GLY A 30 2.37 -15.48 2.85
C GLY A 30 2.11 -14.01 3.21
N ALA A 31 1.12 -13.66 4.00
CA ALA A 31 0.89 -12.26 4.36
C ALA A 31 2.11 -11.66 5.12
N ASP A 32 2.50 -10.45 4.75
CA ASP A 32 3.59 -9.70 5.40
C ASP A 32 3.05 -8.50 6.18
N VAL A 33 1.95 -7.94 5.71
CA VAL A 33 1.26 -6.78 6.30
C VAL A 33 -0.21 -7.08 6.40
N PHE A 34 -0.82 -6.73 7.54
CA PHE A 34 -2.26 -6.80 7.71
C PHE A 34 -2.89 -5.40 7.63
N ARG A 35 -3.91 -5.27 6.78
CA ARG A 35 -4.68 -4.04 6.64
C ARG A 35 -5.96 -4.10 7.47
N ILE A 36 -6.23 -3.03 8.23
CA ILE A 36 -7.46 -2.81 8.98
C ILE A 36 -8.19 -1.64 8.35
N ASN A 37 -9.40 -1.88 7.80
CA ASN A 37 -10.20 -0.88 7.10
C ASN A 37 -11.17 -0.18 8.06
N MET A 38 -10.92 1.08 8.38
CA MET A 38 -11.74 1.88 9.32
C MET A 38 -13.11 2.29 8.78
N SER A 39 -13.39 2.01 7.50
CA SER A 39 -14.77 2.14 6.98
C SER A 39 -15.75 1.15 7.61
N HIS A 40 -15.25 0.02 8.13
CA HIS A 40 -16.06 -1.10 8.64
C HIS A 40 -15.62 -1.60 10.02
N THR A 41 -14.62 -0.96 10.63
CA THR A 41 -14.02 -1.42 11.88
C THR A 41 -14.22 -0.36 12.97
N THR A 42 -14.69 -0.75 14.16
CA THR A 42 -14.75 0.13 15.33
C THR A 42 -13.38 0.23 15.99
N HIS A 43 -13.17 1.25 16.83
CA HIS A 43 -11.91 1.41 17.59
C HIS A 43 -11.63 0.20 18.51
N GLU A 44 -12.64 -0.36 19.12
CA GLU A 44 -12.52 -1.55 19.96
C GLU A 44 -12.04 -2.75 19.13
N ARG A 45 -12.71 -3.00 18.00
CA ARG A 45 -12.34 -4.10 17.11
C ARG A 45 -10.95 -3.92 16.52
N MET A 46 -10.57 -2.71 16.19
CA MET A 46 -9.21 -2.40 15.74
C MET A 46 -8.17 -2.78 16.80
N ARG A 47 -8.39 -2.42 18.08
CA ARG A 47 -7.47 -2.78 19.18
C ARG A 47 -7.34 -4.29 19.34
N GLU A 48 -8.45 -5.04 19.25
CA GLU A 48 -8.44 -6.51 19.29
C GLU A 48 -7.60 -7.11 18.14
N LEU A 49 -7.81 -6.62 16.91
CA LEU A 49 -7.06 -7.08 15.74
C LEU A 49 -5.56 -6.77 15.86
N VAL A 50 -5.21 -5.56 16.31
CA VAL A 50 -3.81 -5.19 16.56
C VAL A 50 -3.19 -6.13 17.59
N ALA A 51 -3.87 -6.40 18.70
CA ALA A 51 -3.37 -7.31 19.73
C ALA A 51 -3.18 -8.74 19.19
N ALA A 52 -4.12 -9.24 18.38
CA ALA A 52 -4.01 -10.54 17.74
C ALA A 52 -2.81 -10.64 16.76
N ILE A 53 -2.60 -9.62 15.93
CA ILE A 53 -1.45 -9.56 15.02
C ILE A 53 -0.13 -9.53 15.80
N ARG A 54 -0.04 -8.73 16.86
CA ARG A 54 1.16 -8.66 17.69
C ARG A 54 1.45 -9.96 18.43
N ALA A 55 0.41 -10.72 18.80
CA ALA A 55 0.58 -12.06 19.38
C ALA A 55 1.14 -13.05 18.34
N VAL A 56 0.67 -13.02 17.09
CA VAL A 56 1.22 -13.83 16.00
C VAL A 56 2.66 -13.42 15.67
N GLU A 57 2.95 -12.12 15.66
CA GLU A 57 4.30 -11.59 15.49
C GLU A 57 5.28 -12.15 16.54
N ALA A 58 4.88 -12.14 17.81
CA ALA A 58 5.69 -12.65 18.92
C ALA A 58 5.92 -14.16 18.81
N GLU A 59 4.90 -14.91 18.41
CA GLU A 59 4.98 -16.36 18.24
C GLU A 59 5.96 -16.78 17.13
N HIS A 60 5.96 -16.04 16.01
CA HIS A 60 6.81 -16.35 14.88
C HIS A 60 8.18 -15.64 14.90
N GLY A 61 8.41 -14.73 15.85
CA GLY A 61 9.67 -13.99 16.00
C GLY A 61 10.04 -13.15 14.76
N ARG A 62 9.01 -12.72 13.98
CA ARG A 62 9.22 -11.96 12.74
C ARG A 62 8.33 -10.73 12.69
N PRO A 63 8.87 -9.52 12.43
CA PRO A 63 8.08 -8.30 12.34
C PRO A 63 6.95 -8.40 11.32
N ILE A 64 5.74 -8.01 11.72
CA ILE A 64 4.53 -7.96 10.90
C ILE A 64 4.04 -6.51 10.82
N GLY A 65 3.87 -5.98 9.61
CA GLY A 65 3.36 -4.64 9.41
C GLY A 65 1.85 -4.54 9.67
N ILE A 66 1.40 -3.45 10.30
CA ILE A 66 -0.02 -3.12 10.45
C ILE A 66 -0.30 -1.83 9.70
N LEU A 67 -1.21 -1.89 8.73
CA LEU A 67 -1.70 -0.78 7.95
C LEU A 67 -3.14 -0.46 8.35
N VAL A 68 -3.38 0.72 8.92
CA VAL A 68 -4.74 1.23 9.16
C VAL A 68 -5.13 2.11 7.98
N ASP A 69 -6.24 1.78 7.34
CA ASP A 69 -6.76 2.48 6.16
C ASP A 69 -7.98 3.31 6.54
N LEU A 70 -7.83 4.64 6.46
CA LEU A 70 -8.85 5.61 6.84
C LEU A 70 -9.92 5.73 5.76
N GLN A 71 -11.16 6.02 6.18
CA GLN A 71 -12.30 6.07 5.26
C GLN A 71 -12.21 7.21 4.25
N GLY A 72 -11.73 8.38 4.70
CA GLY A 72 -11.76 9.60 3.91
C GLY A 72 -13.15 10.22 3.73
N PRO A 73 -13.24 11.35 3.01
CA PRO A 73 -14.48 12.08 2.76
C PRO A 73 -15.36 11.35 1.74
N LYS A 74 -16.17 10.39 2.21
CA LYS A 74 -17.07 9.64 1.34
C LYS A 74 -18.34 10.44 1.08
N LEU A 75 -18.44 11.01 -0.12
CA LEU A 75 -19.62 11.75 -0.56
C LEU A 75 -20.77 10.78 -0.86
N ARG A 76 -21.99 11.11 -0.44
CA ARG A 76 -23.17 10.27 -0.63
C ARG A 76 -24.41 11.13 -0.89
N VAL A 77 -25.34 10.63 -1.72
CA VAL A 77 -26.67 11.19 -1.82
C VAL A 77 -27.52 10.88 -0.58
N GLY A 78 -28.60 11.59 -0.39
CA GLY A 78 -29.61 11.37 0.63
C GLY A 78 -30.44 10.09 0.38
N SER A 79 -31.63 10.04 1.00
CA SER A 79 -32.60 8.95 0.85
C SER A 79 -33.69 9.29 -0.15
N PHE A 80 -34.44 8.28 -0.59
CA PHE A 80 -35.60 8.40 -1.50
C PHE A 80 -36.90 8.02 -0.78
N ALA A 81 -37.99 8.75 -1.04
CA ALA A 81 -39.28 8.57 -0.35
C ALA A 81 -39.95 7.22 -0.69
N ALA A 82 -39.89 6.79 -1.96
CA ALA A 82 -40.55 5.61 -2.46
C ALA A 82 -39.62 4.44 -2.82
N GLY A 83 -38.41 4.42 -2.22
CA GLY A 83 -37.35 3.46 -2.59
C GLY A 83 -36.55 3.93 -3.82
N PRO A 84 -35.76 3.07 -4.44
CA PRO A 84 -34.84 3.45 -5.50
C PRO A 84 -35.52 4.15 -6.67
N ALA A 85 -35.00 5.32 -7.08
CA ALA A 85 -35.44 6.03 -8.27
C ALA A 85 -34.76 5.43 -9.52
N THR A 86 -35.48 5.39 -10.63
CA THR A 86 -34.94 5.02 -11.96
C THR A 86 -34.67 6.30 -12.73
N LEU A 87 -33.40 6.56 -13.05
CA LEU A 87 -32.97 7.69 -13.85
C LEU A 87 -32.89 7.28 -15.31
N VAL A 88 -33.51 8.07 -16.20
CA VAL A 88 -33.60 7.77 -17.64
C VAL A 88 -32.65 8.66 -18.41
N LYS A 89 -31.89 8.09 -19.34
CA LYS A 89 -30.97 8.83 -20.21
C LYS A 89 -31.65 9.97 -20.94
N GLY A 90 -31.06 11.14 -20.91
CA GLY A 90 -31.52 12.36 -21.55
C GLY A 90 -32.43 13.24 -20.67
N GLU A 91 -32.96 12.70 -19.57
CA GLU A 91 -33.80 13.46 -18.65
C GLU A 91 -32.93 14.34 -17.71
N SER A 92 -33.60 15.33 -17.11
CA SER A 92 -33.01 16.20 -16.09
C SER A 92 -33.19 15.58 -14.72
N PHE A 93 -32.12 15.65 -13.89
CA PHE A 93 -32.16 15.24 -12.50
C PHE A 93 -31.42 16.27 -11.64
N ALA A 94 -31.96 16.60 -10.47
CA ALA A 94 -31.37 17.61 -9.59
C ALA A 94 -30.74 16.97 -8.34
N LEU A 95 -29.57 17.45 -7.97
CA LEU A 95 -29.02 17.27 -6.63
C LEU A 95 -29.13 18.61 -5.92
N ASP A 96 -29.71 18.65 -4.73
CA ASP A 96 -29.96 19.90 -4.02
C ASP A 96 -29.76 19.83 -2.50
N ALA A 97 -29.80 20.98 -1.85
CA ALA A 97 -29.59 21.13 -0.41
C ALA A 97 -30.85 20.82 0.45
N ASP A 98 -32.01 20.57 -0.17
CA ASP A 98 -33.23 20.22 0.58
C ASP A 98 -33.14 18.82 1.18
N PRO A 99 -33.17 18.67 2.53
CA PRO A 99 -33.03 17.39 3.21
C PRO A 99 -34.22 16.44 3.03
N ALA A 100 -35.31 16.89 2.42
CA ALA A 100 -36.46 16.03 2.14
C ALA A 100 -36.04 14.82 1.29
N PRO A 101 -36.65 13.64 1.52
CA PRO A 101 -36.40 12.46 0.70
C PRO A 101 -36.62 12.74 -0.78
N GLY A 102 -35.72 12.22 -1.61
CA GLY A 102 -35.76 12.41 -3.07
C GLY A 102 -36.83 11.59 -3.78
N ASP A 103 -36.93 11.81 -5.07
CA ASP A 103 -37.83 11.15 -6.01
C ASP A 103 -37.15 10.89 -7.37
N ALA A 104 -37.93 10.68 -8.43
CA ALA A 104 -37.39 10.51 -9.79
C ALA A 104 -36.80 11.80 -10.42
N ARG A 105 -36.94 12.96 -9.77
CA ARG A 105 -36.49 14.25 -10.30
C ARG A 105 -35.37 14.90 -9.51
N ARG A 106 -35.23 14.54 -8.21
CA ARG A 106 -34.24 15.15 -7.33
C ARG A 106 -33.81 14.23 -6.21
N VAL A 107 -32.64 14.51 -5.64
CA VAL A 107 -32.17 13.91 -4.39
C VAL A 107 -31.37 14.94 -3.58
N HIS A 108 -31.44 14.85 -2.25
CA HIS A 108 -30.62 15.63 -1.34
C HIS A 108 -29.12 15.27 -1.51
N LEU A 109 -28.26 16.30 -1.57
CA LEU A 109 -26.81 16.19 -1.51
C LEU A 109 -26.32 16.90 -0.23
N PRO A 110 -26.03 16.16 0.86
CA PRO A 110 -25.68 16.75 2.16
C PRO A 110 -24.23 17.27 2.22
N HIS A 111 -23.78 17.94 1.16
CA HIS A 111 -22.41 18.41 0.97
C HIS A 111 -22.42 19.81 0.37
N PRO A 112 -22.68 20.88 1.17
CA PRO A 112 -22.86 22.25 0.67
C PRO A 112 -21.62 22.80 -0.05
N GLU A 113 -20.43 22.35 0.30
CA GLU A 113 -19.16 22.72 -0.33
C GLU A 113 -19.07 22.31 -1.80
N ILE A 114 -19.79 21.26 -2.21
CA ILE A 114 -19.77 20.79 -3.60
C ILE A 114 -20.49 21.77 -4.51
N PHE A 115 -21.59 22.39 -4.05
CA PHE A 115 -22.32 23.39 -4.85
C PHE A 115 -21.46 24.59 -5.23
N ALA A 116 -20.44 24.90 -4.42
CA ALA A 116 -19.51 25.99 -4.69
C ALA A 116 -18.32 25.56 -5.58
N ALA A 117 -18.02 24.28 -5.64
CA ALA A 117 -16.83 23.76 -6.33
C ALA A 117 -17.14 23.23 -7.74
N ILE A 118 -18.35 22.72 -7.97
CA ILE A 118 -18.75 22.14 -9.26
C ILE A 118 -19.11 23.23 -10.26
N ALA A 119 -18.88 22.96 -11.54
CA ALA A 119 -19.24 23.87 -12.63
C ALA A 119 -20.08 23.15 -13.71
N PRO A 120 -20.87 23.89 -14.52
CA PRO A 120 -21.51 23.33 -15.69
C PRO A 120 -20.51 22.59 -16.59
N GLY A 121 -20.90 21.41 -17.06
CA GLY A 121 -20.05 20.51 -17.85
C GLY A 121 -19.32 19.45 -17.01
N HIS A 122 -19.19 19.62 -15.69
CA HIS A 122 -18.58 18.62 -14.84
C HIS A 122 -19.44 17.36 -14.69
N ALA A 123 -18.80 16.20 -14.65
CA ALA A 123 -19.46 14.93 -14.44
C ALA A 123 -19.69 14.64 -12.95
N LEU A 124 -20.80 13.98 -12.64
CA LEU A 124 -21.10 13.37 -11.36
C LEU A 124 -21.35 11.88 -11.61
N LEU A 125 -20.61 11.03 -10.93
CA LEU A 125 -20.73 9.58 -11.04
C LEU A 125 -21.38 9.05 -9.76
N LEU A 126 -22.48 8.34 -9.89
CA LEU A 126 -23.26 7.83 -8.76
C LEU A 126 -23.24 6.29 -8.76
N ASP A 127 -23.33 5.69 -7.56
CA ASP A 127 -23.33 4.24 -7.36
C ASP A 127 -22.13 3.56 -8.06
N ASP A 128 -20.92 4.01 -7.72
CA ASP A 128 -19.66 3.51 -8.28
C ASP A 128 -19.60 3.59 -9.82
N GLY A 129 -20.11 4.71 -10.36
CA GLY A 129 -20.08 5.00 -11.79
C GLY A 129 -21.17 4.35 -12.64
N LYS A 130 -22.09 3.58 -12.03
CA LYS A 130 -23.23 2.96 -12.76
C LYS A 130 -24.20 3.99 -13.33
N VAL A 131 -24.31 5.15 -12.70
CA VAL A 131 -25.11 6.29 -13.18
C VAL A 131 -24.18 7.46 -13.42
N ARG A 132 -24.27 8.08 -14.62
CA ARG A 132 -23.47 9.25 -14.98
C ARG A 132 -24.38 10.42 -15.28
N LEU A 133 -24.13 11.51 -14.58
CA LEU A 133 -24.79 12.79 -14.76
C LEU A 133 -23.77 13.84 -15.21
N VAL A 134 -24.22 14.86 -15.94
CA VAL A 134 -23.42 16.04 -16.27
C VAL A 134 -24.16 17.28 -15.80
N ALA A 135 -23.49 18.12 -15.02
CA ALA A 135 -24.02 19.38 -14.54
C ALA A 135 -24.35 20.32 -15.72
N THR A 136 -25.58 20.85 -15.77
CA THR A 136 -26.01 21.82 -16.79
C THR A 136 -26.13 23.21 -16.20
N GLU A 137 -26.69 23.32 -14.99
CA GLU A 137 -26.83 24.56 -14.26
C GLU A 137 -26.43 24.31 -12.79
N VAL A 138 -25.76 25.29 -12.21
CA VAL A 138 -25.26 25.19 -10.82
C VAL A 138 -25.55 26.50 -10.11
N ASP A 139 -26.16 26.40 -8.93
CA ASP A 139 -26.27 27.49 -7.98
C ASP A 139 -25.83 27.03 -6.55
N ARG A 140 -26.00 27.91 -5.55
CA ARG A 140 -25.52 27.64 -4.17
C ARG A 140 -26.25 26.50 -3.44
N GLN A 141 -27.41 26.07 -3.97
CA GLN A 141 -28.27 25.07 -3.32
C GLN A 141 -28.71 23.94 -4.25
N ARG A 142 -28.36 24.03 -5.54
CA ARG A 142 -28.82 23.08 -6.54
C ARG A 142 -27.84 22.91 -7.69
N ILE A 143 -27.68 21.65 -8.09
CA ILE A 143 -26.99 21.22 -9.31
C ILE A 143 -28.08 20.59 -10.19
N LEU A 144 -28.47 21.25 -11.27
CA LEU A 144 -29.28 20.62 -12.29
C LEU A 144 -28.36 19.85 -13.23
N THR A 145 -28.73 18.61 -13.51
CA THR A 145 -27.94 17.73 -14.36
C THR A 145 -28.76 17.14 -15.49
N ARG A 146 -28.05 16.68 -16.52
CA ARG A 146 -28.59 15.79 -17.55
C ARG A 146 -28.05 14.38 -17.31
N VAL A 147 -28.94 13.39 -17.37
CA VAL A 147 -28.57 11.99 -17.25
C VAL A 147 -27.92 11.51 -18.54
N GLU A 148 -26.63 11.16 -18.49
CA GLU A 148 -25.90 10.57 -19.63
C GLU A 148 -25.98 9.04 -19.64
N VAL A 149 -25.83 8.43 -18.47
CA VAL A 149 -26.02 6.98 -18.27
C VAL A 149 -27.04 6.81 -17.16
N GLY A 150 -28.21 6.28 -17.52
CA GLY A 150 -29.31 6.02 -16.59
C GLY A 150 -29.15 4.71 -15.83
N GLY A 151 -29.96 4.56 -14.78
CA GLY A 151 -29.94 3.37 -13.94
C GLY A 151 -30.76 3.57 -12.65
N LYS A 152 -30.79 2.54 -11.81
CA LYS A 152 -31.42 2.63 -10.48
C LYS A 152 -30.46 3.34 -9.52
N LEU A 153 -30.96 4.35 -8.82
CA LEU A 153 -30.26 5.06 -7.75
C LEU A 153 -31.02 4.87 -6.44
N SER A 154 -30.36 4.28 -5.44
CA SER A 154 -30.93 4.03 -4.12
C SER A 154 -30.31 4.94 -3.05
N ASP A 155 -30.82 4.82 -1.83
CA ASP A 155 -30.40 5.61 -0.67
C ASP A 155 -28.89 5.55 -0.44
N ARG A 156 -28.32 6.71 -0.09
CA ARG A 156 -26.95 6.86 0.41
C ARG A 156 -25.86 6.32 -0.53
N LYS A 157 -26.15 6.27 -1.83
CA LYS A 157 -25.15 5.86 -2.83
C LYS A 157 -24.03 6.88 -2.95
N GLY A 158 -22.82 6.37 -3.26
CA GLY A 158 -21.62 7.18 -3.42
C GLY A 158 -21.75 8.18 -4.56
N VAL A 159 -21.10 9.33 -4.38
CA VAL A 159 -20.95 10.38 -5.39
C VAL A 159 -19.47 10.58 -5.66
N SER A 160 -19.04 10.45 -6.90
CA SER A 160 -17.68 10.72 -7.35
C SER A 160 -17.67 11.92 -8.31
N LEU A 161 -16.67 12.76 -8.20
CA LEU A 161 -16.54 14.03 -8.91
C LEU A 161 -15.19 14.08 -9.63
N PRO A 162 -15.07 13.46 -10.82
CA PRO A 162 -13.78 13.32 -11.53
C PRO A 162 -13.20 14.65 -11.98
N ASP A 163 -14.05 15.60 -12.36
CA ASP A 163 -13.65 16.89 -12.92
C ASP A 163 -13.54 18.00 -11.86
N THR A 164 -13.91 17.70 -10.59
CA THR A 164 -14.02 18.71 -9.54
C THR A 164 -13.01 18.46 -8.43
N THR A 165 -12.15 19.45 -8.17
CA THR A 165 -11.34 19.47 -6.95
C THR A 165 -12.21 19.92 -5.77
N VAL A 166 -12.41 19.04 -4.81
CA VAL A 166 -13.20 19.37 -3.62
C VAL A 166 -12.38 20.19 -2.62
N PRO A 167 -12.98 21.23 -2.00
CA PRO A 167 -12.22 22.20 -1.20
C PRO A 167 -11.90 21.76 0.23
N PHE A 168 -12.28 20.58 0.63
CA PHE A 168 -12.05 20.05 1.99
C PHE A 168 -10.87 19.07 2.07
N SER A 169 -10.40 18.84 3.29
CA SER A 169 -9.31 17.90 3.59
C SER A 169 -9.71 16.45 3.30
N ALA A 170 -8.73 15.63 2.91
CA ALA A 170 -8.88 14.18 2.86
C ALA A 170 -9.13 13.55 4.26
N LEU A 171 -8.84 14.28 5.35
CA LEU A 171 -9.12 13.86 6.73
C LEU A 171 -10.38 14.55 7.24
N VAL A 172 -11.46 13.81 7.38
CA VAL A 172 -12.67 14.26 8.08
C VAL A 172 -12.54 14.01 9.60
N ASP A 173 -13.48 14.53 10.42
CA ASP A 173 -13.42 14.38 11.88
C ASP A 173 -13.36 12.92 12.33
N LYS A 174 -14.11 12.04 11.65
CA LYS A 174 -14.02 10.59 11.89
C LYS A 174 -12.60 10.07 11.65
N ASP A 175 -11.96 10.45 10.55
CA ASP A 175 -10.62 9.99 10.22
C ASP A 175 -9.58 10.49 11.22
N ARG A 176 -9.74 11.70 11.74
CA ARG A 176 -8.87 12.23 12.81
C ARG A 176 -9.01 11.40 14.08
N SER A 177 -10.25 11.09 14.47
CA SER A 177 -10.54 10.25 15.64
C SER A 177 -10.02 8.83 15.45
N ASP A 178 -10.22 8.23 14.26
CA ASP A 178 -9.72 6.91 13.91
C ASP A 178 -8.18 6.87 13.92
N LEU A 179 -7.55 7.89 13.38
CA LEU A 179 -6.09 8.01 13.33
C LEU A 179 -5.48 8.13 14.74
N GLU A 180 -6.04 8.98 15.59
CA GLU A 180 -5.57 9.12 16.97
C GLU A 180 -5.69 7.80 17.74
N ALA A 181 -6.84 7.14 17.68
CA ALA A 181 -7.05 5.84 18.28
C ALA A 181 -6.11 4.76 17.74
N ALA A 182 -5.82 4.78 16.44
CA ALA A 182 -4.89 3.84 15.81
C ALA A 182 -3.43 4.08 16.28
N LEU A 183 -3.01 5.33 16.37
CA LEU A 183 -1.66 5.70 16.83
C LEU A 183 -1.39 5.29 18.28
N GLU A 184 -2.43 5.23 19.14
CA GLU A 184 -2.32 4.72 20.52
C GLU A 184 -1.99 3.23 20.56
N THR A 185 -2.37 2.46 19.56
CA THR A 185 -2.11 1.02 19.48
C THR A 185 -0.73 0.65 18.93
N GLY A 186 0.03 1.63 18.43
CA GLY A 186 1.35 1.38 17.84
C GLY A 186 1.29 0.71 16.46
N ILE A 187 0.41 1.21 15.58
CA ILE A 187 0.39 0.83 14.17
C ILE A 187 1.65 1.30 13.45
N ASP A 188 1.94 0.72 12.29
CA ASP A 188 3.17 1.00 11.54
C ASP A 188 2.91 1.93 10.35
N TRP A 189 1.73 1.81 9.73
CA TRP A 189 1.31 2.54 8.55
C TRP A 189 -0.12 3.06 8.69
N VAL A 190 -0.37 4.26 8.15
CA VAL A 190 -1.72 4.77 7.91
C VAL A 190 -1.87 5.08 6.42
N ALA A 191 -2.95 4.61 5.81
CA ALA A 191 -3.33 4.94 4.44
C ALA A 191 -4.42 6.01 4.43
N LEU A 192 -4.26 7.01 3.57
CA LEU A 192 -5.18 8.13 3.40
C LEU A 192 -5.96 7.97 2.11
N SER A 193 -7.29 7.90 2.23
CA SER A 193 -8.22 7.80 1.10
C SER A 193 -8.57 9.18 0.52
N PHE A 194 -8.88 9.22 -0.76
CA PHE A 194 -9.38 10.39 -1.50
C PHE A 194 -8.48 11.63 -1.45
N ILE A 195 -7.17 11.43 -1.34
CA ILE A 195 -6.22 12.53 -1.42
C ILE A 195 -6.26 13.18 -2.82
N GLN A 196 -6.06 14.49 -2.89
CA GLN A 196 -6.04 15.27 -4.13
C GLN A 196 -4.76 16.09 -4.27
N ARG A 197 -4.08 16.37 -3.16
CA ARG A 197 -2.98 17.34 -3.08
C ARG A 197 -1.98 16.99 -1.96
N PRO A 198 -0.72 17.48 -2.06
CA PRO A 198 0.32 17.18 -1.06
C PRO A 198 -0.02 17.70 0.34
N GLU A 199 -0.84 18.76 0.45
CA GLU A 199 -1.29 19.30 1.72
C GLU A 199 -2.06 18.27 2.57
N ASP A 200 -2.78 17.35 1.93
CA ASP A 200 -3.50 16.25 2.61
C ASP A 200 -2.50 15.32 3.33
N ILE A 201 -1.37 15.04 2.71
CA ILE A 201 -0.29 14.26 3.31
C ILE A 201 0.40 15.03 4.44
N ALA A 202 0.67 16.32 4.21
CA ALA A 202 1.32 17.18 5.21
C ALA A 202 0.48 17.27 6.49
N GLU A 203 -0.84 17.33 6.36
CA GLU A 203 -1.76 17.33 7.48
C GLU A 203 -1.68 16.04 8.30
N ALA A 204 -1.75 14.87 7.64
CA ALA A 204 -1.62 13.59 8.31
C ALA A 204 -0.26 13.44 9.02
N LYS A 205 0.83 13.90 8.39
CA LYS A 205 2.16 13.88 9.01
C LYS A 205 2.26 14.74 10.27
N LYS A 206 1.54 15.85 10.33
CA LYS A 206 1.45 16.67 11.56
C LYS A 206 0.78 15.93 12.71
N ILE A 207 -0.19 15.05 12.41
CA ILE A 207 -0.90 14.24 13.41
C ILE A 207 -0.05 13.03 13.80
N THR A 208 0.48 12.30 12.84
CA THR A 208 1.27 11.09 13.11
C THR A 208 2.56 11.39 13.84
N ARG A 209 3.22 12.51 13.57
CA ARG A 209 4.50 12.92 14.17
C ARG A 209 5.57 11.82 14.14
N GLY A 210 5.60 11.04 13.05
CA GLY A 210 6.54 9.94 12.88
C GLY A 210 6.18 8.64 13.63
N ARG A 211 5.07 8.61 14.41
CA ARG A 211 4.60 7.39 15.08
C ARG A 211 4.17 6.30 14.10
N ALA A 212 3.56 6.69 12.97
CA ALA A 212 3.26 5.83 11.84
C ALA A 212 3.72 6.48 10.54
N ALA A 213 4.09 5.68 9.56
CA ALA A 213 4.39 6.13 8.20
C ALA A 213 3.08 6.38 7.43
N VAL A 214 3.08 7.34 6.48
CA VAL A 214 1.89 7.77 5.74
C VAL A 214 1.93 7.24 4.32
N MET A 215 0.94 6.42 3.96
CA MET A 215 0.72 5.88 2.62
C MET A 215 -0.37 6.67 1.91
N ALA A 216 -0.04 7.21 0.74
CA ALA A 216 -0.98 7.97 -0.08
C ALA A 216 -1.75 7.02 -1.01
N LYS A 217 -3.08 6.98 -0.89
CA LYS A 217 -3.93 6.23 -1.82
C LYS A 217 -4.29 7.11 -3.01
N ILE A 218 -3.86 6.68 -4.18
CA ILE A 218 -4.16 7.40 -5.42
C ILE A 218 -5.46 6.83 -5.99
N GLU A 219 -6.53 7.59 -5.79
CA GLU A 219 -7.90 7.24 -6.12
C GLU A 219 -8.55 8.26 -7.06
N LYS A 220 -7.92 9.43 -7.23
CA LYS A 220 -8.49 10.56 -7.96
C LYS A 220 -7.54 11.06 -9.06
N PRO A 221 -8.09 11.51 -10.21
CA PRO A 221 -7.29 12.12 -11.29
C PRO A 221 -6.43 13.30 -10.82
N GLN A 222 -6.95 14.11 -9.87
CA GLN A 222 -6.23 15.25 -9.30
C GLN A 222 -4.92 14.82 -8.61
N ALA A 223 -4.94 13.69 -7.88
CA ALA A 223 -3.75 13.14 -7.26
C ALA A 223 -2.76 12.59 -8.30
N VAL A 224 -3.25 12.01 -9.40
CA VAL A 224 -2.39 11.57 -10.51
C VAL A 224 -1.65 12.75 -11.15
N HIS A 225 -2.31 13.89 -11.33
CA HIS A 225 -1.70 15.10 -11.91
C HIS A 225 -0.65 15.73 -11.00
N ARG A 226 -0.73 15.53 -9.69
CA ARG A 226 0.20 16.06 -8.69
C ARG A 226 1.05 14.95 -8.03
N LEU A 227 1.29 13.86 -8.77
CA LEU A 227 1.91 12.65 -8.24
C LEU A 227 3.28 12.91 -7.62
N ASP A 228 4.13 13.68 -8.28
CA ASP A 228 5.50 13.95 -7.81
C ASP A 228 5.47 14.73 -6.49
N GLU A 229 4.64 15.77 -6.39
CA GLU A 229 4.48 16.57 -5.17
C GLU A 229 3.93 15.73 -4.00
N ILE A 230 3.01 14.80 -4.29
CA ILE A 230 2.47 13.87 -3.29
C ILE A 230 3.54 12.88 -2.86
N LEU A 231 4.31 12.35 -3.82
CA LEU A 231 5.41 11.44 -3.56
C LEU A 231 6.48 12.08 -2.69
N ASP A 232 6.80 13.36 -2.89
CA ASP A 232 7.80 14.04 -2.06
C ASP A 232 7.46 13.98 -0.57
N LEU A 233 6.19 14.07 -0.23
CA LEU A 233 5.71 14.07 1.15
C LEU A 233 5.31 12.69 1.68
N ALA A 234 4.73 11.81 0.86
CA ALA A 234 4.28 10.49 1.29
C ALA A 234 5.47 9.56 1.58
N ASP A 235 5.26 8.57 2.45
CA ASP A 235 6.26 7.53 2.74
C ASP A 235 6.08 6.30 1.85
N ALA A 236 4.89 6.12 1.28
CA ALA A 236 4.55 5.07 0.30
C ALA A 236 3.34 5.48 -0.54
N LEU A 237 3.10 4.79 -1.67
CA LEU A 237 1.87 4.92 -2.46
C LEU A 237 1.05 3.64 -2.43
N MET A 238 -0.28 3.80 -2.62
CA MET A 238 -1.19 2.71 -2.96
C MET A 238 -1.94 3.07 -4.23
N VAL A 239 -1.85 2.21 -5.24
CA VAL A 239 -2.65 2.27 -6.47
C VAL A 239 -4.01 1.63 -6.17
N ALA A 240 -4.99 2.42 -5.79
CA ALA A 240 -6.34 1.96 -5.45
C ALA A 240 -7.23 1.91 -6.70
N ARG A 241 -7.05 0.86 -7.51
CA ARG A 241 -7.60 0.74 -8.87
C ARG A 241 -9.13 0.76 -8.92
N GLY A 242 -9.79 0.25 -7.88
CA GLY A 242 -11.25 0.24 -7.81
C GLY A 242 -11.83 1.63 -7.82
N ASP A 243 -11.41 2.50 -6.90
CA ASP A 243 -11.88 3.88 -6.81
C ASP A 243 -11.35 4.72 -7.98
N LEU A 244 -10.10 4.53 -8.38
CA LEU A 244 -9.51 5.22 -9.53
C LEU A 244 -10.26 4.91 -10.83
N GLY A 245 -10.69 3.66 -11.03
CA GLY A 245 -11.46 3.23 -12.21
C GLY A 245 -12.91 3.72 -12.21
N VAL A 246 -13.42 4.22 -11.07
CA VAL A 246 -14.69 4.98 -11.04
C VAL A 246 -14.45 6.43 -11.48
N GLU A 247 -13.35 7.03 -11.05
CA GLU A 247 -13.05 8.45 -11.26
C GLU A 247 -12.41 8.76 -12.63
N MET A 248 -11.95 7.74 -13.37
CA MET A 248 -11.34 7.90 -14.70
C MET A 248 -11.73 6.76 -15.66
N PRO A 249 -11.58 6.95 -16.99
CA PRO A 249 -11.82 5.87 -17.95
C PRO A 249 -10.98 4.63 -17.63
N LEU A 250 -11.64 3.46 -17.58
CA LEU A 250 -11.02 2.19 -17.17
C LEU A 250 -9.79 1.84 -17.99
N GLU A 251 -9.80 2.14 -19.29
CA GLU A 251 -8.68 1.90 -20.20
C GLU A 251 -7.42 2.73 -19.89
N LYS A 252 -7.53 3.78 -19.08
CA LYS A 252 -6.38 4.60 -18.63
C LYS A 252 -5.74 4.05 -17.36
N VAL A 253 -6.47 3.29 -16.55
CA VAL A 253 -6.00 2.81 -15.24
C VAL A 253 -4.69 2.00 -15.34
N PRO A 254 -4.52 1.06 -16.30
CA PRO A 254 -3.27 0.32 -16.42
C PRO A 254 -2.04 1.22 -16.72
N GLY A 255 -2.23 2.24 -17.57
CA GLY A 255 -1.17 3.21 -17.86
C GLY A 255 -0.76 4.03 -16.64
N VAL A 256 -1.75 4.49 -15.86
CA VAL A 256 -1.55 5.24 -14.62
C VAL A 256 -0.89 4.36 -13.55
N GLN A 257 -1.28 3.08 -13.42
CA GLN A 257 -0.60 2.13 -12.53
C GLN A 257 0.89 2.03 -12.83
N LYS A 258 1.27 1.87 -14.11
CA LYS A 258 2.67 1.83 -14.55
C LYS A 258 3.42 3.10 -14.22
N GLN A 259 2.79 4.27 -14.47
CA GLN A 259 3.36 5.57 -14.13
C GLN A 259 3.65 5.67 -12.63
N MET A 260 2.67 5.33 -11.78
CA MET A 260 2.80 5.38 -10.34
C MET A 260 3.86 4.42 -9.80
N THR A 261 3.88 3.18 -10.29
CA THR A 261 4.88 2.19 -9.90
C THR A 261 6.28 2.66 -10.24
N ARG A 262 6.47 3.21 -11.45
CA ARG A 262 7.76 3.76 -11.88
C ARG A 262 8.18 4.98 -11.05
N ALA A 263 7.28 5.93 -10.82
CA ALA A 263 7.56 7.12 -10.03
C ALA A 263 7.95 6.77 -8.59
N SER A 264 7.23 5.84 -7.94
CA SER A 264 7.56 5.36 -6.59
C SER A 264 8.94 4.72 -6.52
N ARG A 265 9.29 3.89 -7.51
CA ARG A 265 10.63 3.27 -7.59
C ARG A 265 11.73 4.31 -7.75
N LEU A 266 11.54 5.32 -8.61
CA LEU A 266 12.48 6.43 -8.78
C LEU A 266 12.68 7.17 -7.46
N ALA A 267 11.60 7.45 -6.73
CA ALA A 267 11.64 8.12 -5.43
C ALA A 267 12.12 7.21 -4.28
N GLY A 268 12.39 5.92 -4.53
CA GLY A 268 12.79 4.96 -3.49
C GLY A 268 11.72 4.70 -2.43
N LYS A 269 10.44 4.87 -2.77
CA LYS A 269 9.29 4.69 -1.87
C LYS A 269 8.47 3.47 -2.26
N PRO A 270 7.98 2.68 -1.30
CA PRO A 270 7.20 1.49 -1.61
C PRO A 270 5.90 1.82 -2.32
N VAL A 271 5.48 0.95 -3.23
CA VAL A 271 4.19 1.02 -3.91
C VAL A 271 3.39 -0.27 -3.74
N VAL A 272 2.14 -0.13 -3.34
CA VAL A 272 1.18 -1.23 -3.19
C VAL A 272 0.18 -1.17 -4.34
N VAL A 273 0.02 -2.26 -5.11
CA VAL A 273 -1.06 -2.39 -6.09
C VAL A 273 -2.24 -3.10 -5.43
N ALA A 274 -3.40 -2.44 -5.46
CA ALA A 274 -4.56 -2.82 -4.66
C ALA A 274 -5.84 -2.94 -5.47
N THR A 275 -6.79 -3.66 -4.92
CA THR A 275 -8.17 -3.91 -5.38
C THR A 275 -8.30 -4.78 -6.63
N GLN A 276 -9.30 -5.65 -6.61
CA GLN A 276 -9.65 -6.56 -7.71
C GLN A 276 -8.49 -7.42 -8.21
N MET A 277 -7.66 -7.91 -7.28
CA MET A 277 -6.48 -8.73 -7.64
C MET A 277 -6.87 -10.19 -7.89
N LEU A 278 -7.60 -10.82 -6.94
CA LEU A 278 -8.11 -12.18 -7.03
C LEU A 278 -9.59 -12.22 -6.62
N GLU A 279 -10.38 -11.27 -7.10
CA GLU A 279 -11.75 -10.99 -6.63
C GLU A 279 -12.67 -12.20 -6.73
N SER A 280 -12.52 -13.03 -7.76
CA SER A 280 -13.31 -14.27 -7.89
C SER A 280 -13.08 -15.23 -6.71
N MET A 281 -11.92 -15.14 -6.02
CA MET A 281 -11.63 -15.96 -4.86
C MET A 281 -12.40 -15.57 -3.59
N ILE A 282 -13.21 -14.51 -3.63
CA ILE A 282 -14.21 -14.26 -2.59
C ILE A 282 -15.15 -15.45 -2.44
N THR A 283 -15.53 -16.08 -3.56
CA THR A 283 -16.50 -17.20 -3.60
C THR A 283 -15.96 -18.46 -4.30
N SER A 284 -14.80 -18.41 -4.92
CA SER A 284 -14.16 -19.51 -5.62
C SER A 284 -12.82 -19.88 -4.98
N PRO A 285 -12.49 -21.17 -4.84
CA PRO A 285 -11.19 -21.60 -4.30
C PRO A 285 -10.03 -21.38 -5.27
N VAL A 286 -10.30 -20.99 -6.52
CA VAL A 286 -9.30 -20.73 -7.57
C VAL A 286 -9.64 -19.43 -8.30
N PRO A 287 -8.63 -18.64 -8.70
CA PRO A 287 -8.85 -17.42 -9.46
C PRO A 287 -9.08 -17.69 -10.93
N THR A 288 -9.55 -16.67 -11.65
CA THR A 288 -9.57 -16.66 -13.11
C THR A 288 -8.16 -16.47 -13.69
N ARG A 289 -7.97 -16.85 -14.95
CA ARG A 289 -6.70 -16.61 -15.67
C ARG A 289 -6.39 -15.13 -15.83
N ALA A 290 -7.42 -14.29 -15.99
CA ALA A 290 -7.27 -12.84 -16.09
C ALA A 290 -6.71 -12.23 -14.79
N GLU A 291 -7.20 -12.67 -13.63
CA GLU A 291 -6.72 -12.24 -12.32
C GLU A 291 -5.28 -12.68 -12.07
N VAL A 292 -4.93 -13.93 -12.42
CA VAL A 292 -3.53 -14.40 -12.34
C VAL A 292 -2.61 -13.54 -13.20
N SER A 293 -3.04 -13.21 -14.43
CA SER A 293 -2.29 -12.32 -15.33
C SER A 293 -2.17 -10.91 -14.78
N ASP A 294 -3.20 -10.39 -14.12
CA ASP A 294 -3.20 -9.05 -13.53
C ASP A 294 -2.23 -8.95 -12.35
N VAL A 295 -2.28 -9.91 -11.42
CA VAL A 295 -1.31 -10.00 -10.30
C VAL A 295 0.13 -10.11 -10.85
N ALA A 296 0.34 -11.00 -11.81
CA ALA A 296 1.65 -11.18 -12.45
C ALA A 296 2.15 -9.87 -13.08
N THR A 297 1.28 -9.15 -13.79
CA THR A 297 1.60 -7.87 -14.42
C THR A 297 2.04 -6.83 -13.38
N ALA A 298 1.31 -6.68 -12.28
CA ALA A 298 1.68 -5.75 -11.21
C ALA A 298 3.08 -6.06 -10.63
N ILE A 299 3.42 -7.34 -10.50
CA ILE A 299 4.73 -7.79 -10.02
C ILE A 299 5.81 -7.53 -11.08
N PHE A 300 5.58 -7.86 -12.35
CA PHE A 300 6.51 -7.57 -13.45
C PHE A 300 6.79 -6.06 -13.59
N GLU A 301 5.82 -5.22 -13.31
CA GLU A 301 5.97 -3.75 -13.29
C GLU A 301 6.79 -3.24 -12.10
N GLY A 302 7.11 -4.11 -11.13
CA GLY A 302 7.99 -3.82 -10.01
C GLY A 302 7.27 -3.27 -8.77
N ALA A 303 5.99 -3.60 -8.57
CA ALA A 303 5.29 -3.32 -7.31
C ALA A 303 6.07 -3.86 -6.10
N ASP A 304 6.11 -3.12 -5.02
CA ASP A 304 6.69 -3.59 -3.76
C ASP A 304 5.76 -4.59 -3.06
N ALA A 305 4.47 -4.32 -3.13
CA ALA A 305 3.46 -5.20 -2.56
C ALA A 305 2.20 -5.28 -3.43
N VAL A 306 1.48 -6.39 -3.29
CA VAL A 306 0.14 -6.60 -3.85
C VAL A 306 -0.84 -6.85 -2.70
N MET A 307 -2.08 -6.35 -2.82
CA MET A 307 -3.05 -6.36 -1.72
C MET A 307 -4.30 -7.16 -2.05
N LEU A 308 -4.72 -8.00 -1.11
CA LEU A 308 -6.03 -8.62 -1.06
C LEU A 308 -6.98 -7.78 -0.20
N SER A 309 -8.20 -7.57 -0.67
CA SER A 309 -9.25 -6.80 -0.02
C SER A 309 -10.35 -7.73 0.55
N ALA A 310 -11.47 -7.85 -0.15
CA ALA A 310 -12.57 -8.71 0.27
C ALA A 310 -12.20 -10.21 0.23
N GLU A 311 -11.27 -10.59 -0.62
CA GLU A 311 -10.77 -11.96 -0.78
C GLU A 311 -10.29 -12.55 0.56
N SER A 312 -9.54 -11.76 1.34
CA SER A 312 -9.04 -12.16 2.66
C SER A 312 -9.92 -11.67 3.81
N ALA A 313 -10.72 -10.60 3.63
CA ALA A 313 -11.51 -9.99 4.70
C ALA A 313 -12.88 -10.67 4.91
N ALA A 314 -13.56 -11.04 3.84
CA ALA A 314 -14.93 -11.54 3.85
C ALA A 314 -15.13 -12.77 2.94
N GLY A 315 -14.11 -13.17 2.19
CA GLY A 315 -14.17 -14.30 1.28
C GLY A 315 -14.28 -15.65 2.01
N GLN A 316 -14.71 -16.66 1.26
CA GLN A 316 -14.83 -18.04 1.76
C GLN A 316 -13.48 -18.77 1.82
N PHE A 317 -12.45 -18.25 1.12
CA PHE A 317 -11.14 -18.89 0.94
C PHE A 317 -9.98 -17.92 1.25
N PRO A 318 -9.94 -17.29 2.45
CA PRO A 318 -8.96 -16.23 2.76
C PRO A 318 -7.51 -16.73 2.74
N VAL A 319 -7.24 -17.91 3.27
CA VAL A 319 -5.88 -18.48 3.33
C VAL A 319 -5.41 -18.93 1.94
N GLU A 320 -6.29 -19.55 1.17
CA GLU A 320 -6.03 -19.97 -0.21
C GLU A 320 -5.76 -18.78 -1.14
N ALA A 321 -6.45 -17.65 -0.92
CA ALA A 321 -6.20 -16.42 -1.68
C ALA A 321 -4.79 -15.89 -1.43
N VAL A 322 -4.33 -15.82 -0.18
CA VAL A 322 -2.96 -15.43 0.16
C VAL A 322 -1.95 -16.44 -0.39
N ALA A 323 -2.19 -17.75 -0.23
CA ALA A 323 -1.31 -18.79 -0.75
C ALA A 323 -1.20 -18.75 -2.29
N THR A 324 -2.31 -18.47 -2.98
CA THR A 324 -2.33 -18.34 -4.44
C THR A 324 -1.53 -17.11 -4.89
N MET A 325 -1.75 -15.96 -4.25
CA MET A 325 -0.97 -14.75 -4.52
C MET A 325 0.53 -14.97 -4.28
N ASN A 326 0.88 -15.71 -3.22
CA ASN A 326 2.27 -16.07 -2.93
C ASN A 326 2.88 -16.93 -4.05
N ARG A 327 2.17 -17.96 -4.54
CA ARG A 327 2.64 -18.80 -5.65
C ARG A 327 2.81 -18.00 -6.96
N ILE A 328 1.87 -17.10 -7.27
CA ILE A 328 2.00 -16.23 -8.47
C ILE A 328 3.26 -15.36 -8.35
N ALA A 329 3.51 -14.79 -7.19
CA ALA A 329 4.69 -13.95 -6.98
C ALA A 329 6.00 -14.76 -7.08
N GLU A 330 6.05 -15.96 -6.52
CA GLU A 330 7.22 -16.85 -6.63
C GLU A 330 7.49 -17.26 -8.09
N GLU A 331 6.46 -17.59 -8.84
CA GLU A 331 6.58 -17.97 -10.25
C GLU A 331 7.10 -16.82 -11.12
N VAL A 332 6.50 -15.63 -10.98
CA VAL A 332 6.93 -14.41 -11.71
C VAL A 332 8.40 -14.07 -11.40
N GLU A 333 8.77 -14.11 -10.12
CA GLU A 333 10.12 -13.71 -9.71
C GLU A 333 11.20 -14.75 -10.03
N SER A 334 10.81 -15.99 -10.35
CA SER A 334 11.69 -17.05 -10.86
C SER A 334 11.99 -16.90 -12.36
N ASP A 335 11.14 -16.17 -13.10
CA ASP A 335 11.30 -15.97 -14.54
C ASP A 335 12.49 -15.04 -14.86
N MET A 336 13.31 -15.44 -15.82
CA MET A 336 14.43 -14.61 -16.32
C MET A 336 13.96 -13.27 -16.91
N LEU A 337 12.75 -13.22 -17.47
CA LEU A 337 12.18 -12.01 -18.04
C LEU A 337 11.93 -10.96 -16.94
N PHE A 338 11.49 -11.37 -15.76
CA PHE A 338 11.31 -10.46 -14.63
C PHE A 338 12.59 -9.67 -14.32
N ARG A 339 13.73 -10.38 -14.27
CA ARG A 339 15.02 -9.76 -14.01
C ARG A 339 15.41 -8.76 -15.10
N ASN A 340 15.18 -9.10 -16.35
CA ASN A 340 15.47 -8.22 -17.49
C ASN A 340 14.62 -6.95 -17.44
N ILE A 341 13.35 -7.06 -17.12
CA ILE A 341 12.44 -5.91 -16.96
C ILE A 341 12.90 -5.01 -15.81
N LEU A 342 13.22 -5.58 -14.64
CA LEU A 342 13.72 -4.80 -13.50
C LEU A 342 15.00 -4.04 -13.82
N ASN A 343 15.92 -4.68 -14.55
CA ASN A 343 17.17 -4.05 -14.96
C ASN A 343 16.94 -2.92 -15.99
N ALA A 344 16.03 -3.11 -16.94
CA ALA A 344 15.68 -2.09 -17.93
C ALA A 344 14.97 -0.86 -17.31
N GLN A 345 14.32 -1.04 -16.18
CA GLN A 345 13.61 0.02 -15.46
C GLN A 345 14.44 0.61 -14.31
N ARG A 346 15.73 0.37 -14.28
CA ARG A 346 16.60 0.85 -13.21
C ARG A 346 16.59 2.39 -13.15
N ALA A 347 16.51 2.92 -11.95
CA ALA A 347 16.70 4.34 -11.68
C ALA A 347 18.21 4.67 -11.69
N GLU A 348 18.58 5.83 -12.17
CA GLU A 348 19.93 6.36 -11.92
C GLU A 348 20.05 6.71 -10.42
N PRO A 349 21.20 6.43 -9.79
CA PRO A 349 21.42 6.79 -8.40
C PRO A 349 21.42 8.32 -8.26
N GLU A 350 20.88 8.82 -7.17
CA GLU A 350 21.03 10.23 -6.81
C GLU A 350 22.49 10.54 -6.50
N ALA A 351 22.90 11.79 -6.73
CA ALA A 351 24.25 12.26 -6.44
C ALA A 351 24.51 12.39 -4.92
N THR A 352 24.22 11.33 -4.16
CA THR A 352 24.48 11.22 -2.72
C THR A 352 25.44 10.06 -2.43
N GLY A 353 26.24 10.19 -1.36
CA GLY A 353 27.12 9.10 -0.94
C GLY A 353 26.38 7.81 -0.60
N ALA A 354 25.19 7.92 -0.01
CA ALA A 354 24.37 6.78 0.36
C ALA A 354 23.83 6.00 -0.85
N ASP A 355 23.40 6.70 -1.91
CA ASP A 355 22.92 6.07 -3.13
C ASP A 355 24.06 5.48 -3.95
N ALA A 356 25.21 6.17 -4.00
CA ALA A 356 26.42 5.64 -4.65
C ALA A 356 26.89 4.33 -3.99
N ILE A 357 26.84 4.24 -2.67
CA ILE A 357 27.16 2.99 -1.92
C ILE A 357 26.13 1.89 -2.21
N ALA A 358 24.84 2.20 -2.25
CA ALA A 358 23.80 1.23 -2.55
C ALA A 358 23.94 0.66 -3.97
N ASP A 359 24.20 1.54 -4.95
CA ASP A 359 24.48 1.14 -6.34
C ASP A 359 25.73 0.27 -6.47
N ALA A 360 26.84 0.66 -5.82
CA ALA A 360 28.07 -0.13 -5.79
C ALA A 360 27.84 -1.49 -5.14
N ALA A 361 27.10 -1.55 -4.02
CA ALA A 361 26.77 -2.80 -3.33
C ALA A 361 25.96 -3.75 -4.22
N ARG A 362 24.97 -3.24 -4.94
CA ARG A 362 24.22 -4.02 -5.94
C ARG A 362 25.13 -4.57 -7.03
N HIS A 363 25.96 -3.71 -7.63
CA HIS A 363 26.85 -4.13 -8.71
C HIS A 363 27.83 -5.22 -8.25
N ILE A 364 28.41 -5.06 -7.08
CA ILE A 364 29.28 -6.06 -6.46
C ILE A 364 28.51 -7.37 -6.20
N ALA A 365 27.28 -7.27 -5.67
CA ALA A 365 26.47 -8.43 -5.33
C ALA A 365 26.10 -9.26 -6.57
N ASP A 366 25.77 -8.59 -7.68
CA ASP A 366 25.43 -9.24 -8.94
C ASP A 366 26.69 -9.84 -9.64
N THR A 367 27.85 -9.15 -9.56
CA THR A 367 29.13 -9.59 -10.17
C THR A 367 29.75 -10.78 -9.46
N LEU A 368 29.70 -10.79 -8.12
CA LEU A 368 30.35 -11.81 -7.32
C LEU A 368 29.44 -12.98 -6.95
N ASP A 369 28.18 -12.98 -7.39
CA ASP A 369 27.15 -13.96 -7.03
C ASP A 369 27.06 -14.15 -5.50
N LEU A 370 26.85 -13.04 -4.78
CA LEU A 370 26.78 -13.05 -3.34
C LEU A 370 25.49 -13.70 -2.84
N ALA A 371 25.57 -14.36 -1.68
CA ALA A 371 24.42 -15.06 -1.09
C ALA A 371 23.34 -14.11 -0.54
N ALA A 372 23.75 -12.96 0.01
CA ALA A 372 22.84 -11.93 0.53
C ALA A 372 23.51 -10.55 0.58
N VAL A 373 22.68 -9.51 0.59
CA VAL A 373 23.04 -8.14 0.98
C VAL A 373 22.51 -7.89 2.38
N ILE A 374 23.39 -7.63 3.32
CA ILE A 374 23.04 -7.39 4.73
C ILE A 374 23.08 -5.89 4.98
N CYS A 375 21.94 -5.29 5.34
CA CYS A 375 21.82 -3.88 5.65
C CYS A 375 21.71 -3.66 7.15
N TRP A 376 22.71 -3.05 7.75
CA TRP A 376 22.62 -2.62 9.14
C TRP A 376 21.93 -1.25 9.20
N THR A 377 20.79 -1.17 9.88
CA THR A 377 19.96 0.03 9.83
C THR A 377 19.10 0.21 11.07
N SER A 378 19.14 1.37 11.70
CA SER A 378 18.24 1.71 12.81
C SER A 378 16.90 2.30 12.34
N SER A 379 16.89 3.13 11.28
CA SER A 379 15.69 3.78 10.74
C SER A 379 15.05 3.05 9.54
N GLY A 380 15.75 2.09 8.92
CA GLY A 380 15.33 1.41 7.69
C GLY A 380 15.87 2.03 6.40
N SER A 381 16.50 3.21 6.45
CA SER A 381 16.89 3.95 5.24
C SER A 381 17.88 3.20 4.35
N THR A 382 18.88 2.54 4.92
CA THR A 382 19.85 1.70 4.18
C THR A 382 19.15 0.56 3.44
N ALA A 383 18.22 -0.14 4.12
CA ALA A 383 17.48 -1.24 3.54
C ALA A 383 16.52 -0.77 2.42
N MET A 384 15.87 0.39 2.57
CA MET A 384 15.02 0.98 1.53
C MET A 384 15.82 1.37 0.29
N ARG A 385 17.01 2.00 0.44
CA ARG A 385 17.91 2.29 -0.67
C ARG A 385 18.34 1.02 -1.40
N MET A 386 18.73 0.01 -0.64
CA MET A 386 19.09 -1.28 -1.22
C MET A 386 17.92 -1.96 -1.95
N ALA A 387 16.71 -1.89 -1.40
CA ALA A 387 15.50 -2.40 -2.06
C ALA A 387 15.19 -1.67 -3.37
N ARG A 388 15.40 -0.34 -3.43
CA ARG A 388 15.27 0.47 -4.65
C ARG A 388 16.15 -0.07 -5.78
N GLU A 389 17.36 -0.50 -5.46
CA GLU A 389 18.31 -1.05 -6.45
C GLU A 389 17.92 -2.45 -6.96
N ARG A 390 16.95 -3.12 -6.32
CA ARG A 390 16.47 -4.46 -6.73
C ARG A 390 17.61 -5.47 -6.95
N PRO A 391 18.51 -5.69 -5.97
CA PRO A 391 19.63 -6.61 -6.14
C PRO A 391 19.18 -8.05 -6.41
N LYS A 392 20.03 -8.85 -7.08
CA LYS A 392 19.77 -10.27 -7.32
C LYS A 392 19.69 -11.07 -6.03
N PRO A 393 20.62 -10.96 -5.07
CA PRO A 393 20.50 -11.65 -3.79
C PRO A 393 19.46 -11.00 -2.86
N PRO A 394 18.94 -11.73 -1.86
CA PRO A 394 18.01 -11.18 -0.88
C PRO A 394 18.65 -10.05 -0.06
N VAL A 395 17.82 -9.09 0.35
CA VAL A 395 18.20 -8.00 1.25
C VAL A 395 17.79 -8.39 2.68
N VAL A 396 18.75 -8.51 3.57
CA VAL A 396 18.50 -8.78 4.98
C VAL A 396 18.78 -7.51 5.79
N ALA A 397 17.76 -6.94 6.38
CA ALA A 397 17.89 -5.77 7.24
C ALA A 397 18.07 -6.20 8.69
N LEU A 398 19.16 -5.79 9.31
CA LEU A 398 19.43 -5.98 10.74
C LEU A 398 19.15 -4.67 11.47
N SER A 399 18.26 -4.71 12.45
CA SER A 399 17.85 -3.51 13.19
C SER A 399 17.63 -3.81 14.67
N PRO A 400 18.06 -2.93 15.57
CA PRO A 400 17.72 -3.03 16.99
C PRO A 400 16.27 -2.62 17.28
N ASN A 401 15.58 -2.01 16.29
CA ASN A 401 14.26 -1.46 16.46
C ASN A 401 13.20 -2.28 15.71
N ILE A 402 12.33 -2.95 16.46
CA ILE A 402 11.23 -3.74 15.90
C ILE A 402 10.27 -2.88 15.04
N ALA A 403 10.05 -1.61 15.40
CA ALA A 403 9.19 -0.71 14.60
C ALA A 403 9.76 -0.48 13.20
N THR A 404 11.08 -0.44 13.05
CA THR A 404 11.75 -0.40 11.75
C THR A 404 11.45 -1.66 10.94
N GLY A 405 11.55 -2.84 11.55
CA GLY A 405 11.22 -4.10 10.89
C GLY A 405 9.76 -4.18 10.42
N ARG A 406 8.83 -3.70 11.24
CA ARG A 406 7.40 -3.63 10.91
C ARG A 406 7.12 -2.70 9.72
N ARG A 407 7.78 -1.53 9.67
CA ARG A 407 7.67 -0.60 8.54
C ARG A 407 8.27 -1.19 7.26
N LEU A 408 9.37 -1.91 7.36
CA LEU A 408 10.03 -2.56 6.22
C LEU A 408 9.26 -3.78 5.70
N ALA A 409 8.24 -4.28 6.39
CA ALA A 409 7.45 -5.43 5.96
C ALA A 409 6.70 -5.21 4.64
N VAL A 410 6.47 -3.96 4.20
CA VAL A 410 5.86 -3.61 2.91
C VAL A 410 6.90 -3.44 1.80
N VAL A 411 8.19 -3.39 2.12
CA VAL A 411 9.27 -3.07 1.19
C VAL A 411 9.75 -4.32 0.45
N TRP A 412 9.81 -4.24 -0.88
CA TRP A 412 10.23 -5.35 -1.75
C TRP A 412 11.58 -5.95 -1.33
N GLY A 413 11.64 -7.27 -1.28
CA GLY A 413 12.87 -8.04 -1.09
C GLY A 413 13.50 -7.95 0.30
N VAL A 414 13.01 -7.08 1.19
CA VAL A 414 13.59 -6.91 2.52
C VAL A 414 13.08 -7.98 3.48
N HIS A 415 14.00 -8.70 4.09
CA HIS A 415 13.74 -9.54 5.26
C HIS A 415 14.37 -8.86 6.47
N CYS A 416 13.59 -8.48 7.46
CA CYS A 416 14.11 -7.83 8.66
C CYS A 416 14.27 -8.81 9.80
N VAL A 417 15.43 -8.76 10.44
CA VAL A 417 15.76 -9.47 11.69
C VAL A 417 16.03 -8.44 12.76
N VAL A 418 15.30 -8.57 13.88
CA VAL A 418 15.54 -7.73 15.06
C VAL A 418 16.69 -8.32 15.84
N THR A 419 17.74 -7.52 16.09
CA THR A 419 18.94 -7.93 16.81
C THR A 419 19.48 -6.78 17.63
N GLU A 420 20.26 -7.05 18.64
CA GLU A 420 20.99 -6.01 19.37
C GLU A 420 21.90 -5.21 18.43
N ASP A 421 22.14 -3.95 18.76
CA ASP A 421 23.06 -3.12 17.98
C ASP A 421 24.51 -3.63 18.08
N ALA A 422 25.30 -3.37 17.06
CA ALA A 422 26.70 -3.75 17.05
C ALA A 422 27.54 -2.79 17.92
N HIS A 423 28.59 -3.31 18.53
CA HIS A 423 29.50 -2.52 19.35
C HIS A 423 30.51 -1.75 18.48
N ASP A 424 30.98 -2.40 17.42
CA ASP A 424 31.94 -1.85 16.45
C ASP A 424 31.74 -2.47 15.06
N GLN A 425 32.62 -2.13 14.12
CA GLN A 425 32.55 -2.61 12.75
C GLN A 425 32.80 -4.12 12.58
N ASP A 426 33.68 -4.70 13.39
CA ASP A 426 34.01 -6.13 13.29
C ASP A 426 32.87 -6.96 13.91
N ASP A 427 32.36 -6.59 15.08
CA ASP A 427 31.17 -7.20 15.68
C ASP A 427 29.94 -7.11 14.72
N MET A 428 29.76 -5.97 14.02
CA MET A 428 28.72 -5.80 13.03
C MET A 428 28.82 -6.83 11.91
N VAL A 429 30.01 -7.06 11.38
CA VAL A 429 30.23 -8.00 10.27
C VAL A 429 30.06 -9.44 10.74
N ASP A 430 30.58 -9.78 11.93
CA ASP A 430 30.47 -11.12 12.51
C ASP A 430 29.03 -11.49 12.81
N ARG A 431 28.25 -10.57 13.41
CA ARG A 431 26.79 -10.74 13.62
C ARG A 431 26.05 -10.88 12.30
N ALA A 432 26.38 -10.06 11.30
CA ALA A 432 25.76 -10.15 9.98
C ALA A 432 25.97 -11.53 9.35
N CYS A 433 27.19 -12.08 9.41
CA CYS A 433 27.51 -13.41 8.91
C CYS A 433 26.77 -14.52 9.68
N ARG A 434 26.74 -14.46 11.02
CA ARG A 434 26.01 -15.42 11.86
C ARG A 434 24.50 -15.41 11.59
N ILE A 435 23.90 -14.23 11.50
CA ILE A 435 22.47 -14.10 11.24
C ILE A 435 22.13 -14.57 9.82
N ALA A 436 22.95 -14.22 8.82
CA ALA A 436 22.76 -14.71 7.45
C ALA A 436 22.79 -16.25 7.37
N PHE A 437 23.65 -16.88 8.15
CA PHE A 437 23.72 -18.35 8.25
C PHE A 437 22.50 -18.91 9.00
N LYS A 438 22.19 -18.40 10.18
CA LYS A 438 21.07 -18.85 11.03
C LYS A 438 19.72 -18.74 10.34
N GLU A 439 19.48 -17.64 9.63
CA GLU A 439 18.24 -17.39 8.85
C GLU A 439 18.24 -18.14 7.50
N GLY A 440 19.30 -18.88 7.16
CA GLY A 440 19.40 -19.68 5.95
C GLY A 440 19.60 -18.87 4.66
N PHE A 441 20.08 -17.62 4.75
CA PHE A 441 20.41 -16.80 3.58
C PHE A 441 21.75 -17.13 2.97
N ALA A 442 22.71 -17.60 3.80
CA ALA A 442 24.02 -17.98 3.34
C ALA A 442 24.47 -19.27 4.03
N LYS A 443 25.33 -20.03 3.35
CA LYS A 443 26.01 -21.24 3.90
C LYS A 443 27.44 -20.89 4.27
N ALA A 444 28.06 -21.71 5.11
CA ALA A 444 29.50 -21.60 5.41
C ALA A 444 30.32 -21.57 4.11
N GLY A 445 31.29 -20.67 4.03
CA GLY A 445 32.13 -20.44 2.85
C GLY A 445 31.52 -19.54 1.78
N GLN A 446 30.24 -19.22 1.85
CA GLN A 446 29.62 -18.23 0.93
C GLN A 446 29.97 -16.79 1.35
N ARG A 447 29.90 -15.89 0.38
CA ARG A 447 30.15 -14.46 0.58
C ARG A 447 28.82 -13.69 0.73
N VAL A 448 28.85 -12.70 1.61
CA VAL A 448 27.80 -11.68 1.77
C VAL A 448 28.42 -10.29 1.66
N ILE A 449 27.62 -9.29 1.40
CA ILE A 449 28.06 -7.88 1.49
C ILE A 449 27.28 -7.21 2.62
N VAL A 450 28.00 -6.52 3.51
CA VAL A 450 27.44 -5.73 4.60
C VAL A 450 27.46 -4.27 4.21
N VAL A 451 26.32 -3.60 4.31
CA VAL A 451 26.13 -2.16 3.99
C VAL A 451 25.63 -1.46 5.23
N ALA A 452 26.30 -0.41 5.65
CA ALA A 452 25.99 0.31 6.89
C ALA A 452 26.36 1.79 6.84
N GLY A 453 25.87 2.53 7.84
CA GLY A 453 26.33 3.87 8.16
C GLY A 453 27.32 3.84 9.32
N VAL A 454 28.49 4.45 9.16
CA VAL A 454 29.55 4.56 10.15
C VAL A 454 29.89 6.03 10.36
N PRO A 455 30.03 6.54 11.62
CA PRO A 455 29.90 5.80 12.88
C PRO A 455 28.49 5.30 13.14
N LEU A 456 28.39 4.21 13.91
CA LEU A 456 27.11 3.61 14.30
C LEU A 456 26.24 4.63 15.03
N GLY A 457 24.92 4.52 14.89
CA GLY A 457 23.95 5.44 15.53
C GLY A 457 23.74 6.75 14.80
N THR A 458 24.35 6.99 13.63
CA THR A 458 24.11 8.18 12.81
C THR A 458 23.09 7.85 11.70
N PRO A 459 21.81 8.23 11.84
CA PRO A 459 20.79 7.92 10.85
C PRO A 459 21.09 8.54 9.47
N GLY A 460 20.89 7.78 8.39
CA GLY A 460 21.04 8.25 7.02
C GLY A 460 22.47 8.29 6.46
N ALA A 461 23.48 8.00 7.27
CA ALA A 461 24.89 8.00 6.87
C ALA A 461 25.34 6.65 6.28
N THR A 462 24.63 6.12 5.27
CA THR A 462 25.11 4.90 4.56
C THR A 462 26.39 5.25 3.79
N ASN A 463 27.56 4.82 4.29
CA ASN A 463 28.88 5.21 3.77
C ASN A 463 29.91 4.06 3.79
N MET A 464 29.49 2.86 4.21
CA MET A 464 30.35 1.68 4.28
C MET A 464 29.74 0.50 3.53
N LEU A 465 30.58 -0.22 2.82
CA LEU A 465 30.29 -1.56 2.32
C LEU A 465 31.49 -2.48 2.59
N ARG A 466 31.23 -3.73 2.99
CA ARG A 466 32.26 -4.72 3.25
C ARG A 466 31.83 -6.12 2.77
N ILE A 467 32.66 -6.75 1.97
CA ILE A 467 32.49 -8.16 1.58
C ILE A 467 33.02 -9.03 2.71
N ALA A 468 32.23 -10.00 3.14
CA ALA A 468 32.60 -10.92 4.21
C ALA A 468 32.30 -12.37 3.82
N TYR A 469 33.08 -13.31 4.38
CA TYR A 469 32.84 -14.74 4.26
C TYR A 469 32.10 -15.25 5.49
N VAL A 470 31.08 -16.06 5.26
CA VAL A 470 30.39 -16.77 6.35
C VAL A 470 31.29 -17.89 6.83
N GLY A 471 31.82 -17.78 8.06
CA GLY A 471 32.73 -18.72 8.63
C GLY A 471 32.10 -20.08 8.96
N THR A 472 32.92 -21.11 9.12
CA THR A 472 32.50 -22.44 9.60
C THR A 472 32.10 -22.42 11.07
N GLU A 473 32.61 -21.47 11.86
CA GLU A 473 32.28 -21.27 13.28
C GLU A 473 30.86 -20.70 13.49
N ALA A 474 30.22 -20.12 12.44
CA ALA A 474 28.84 -19.73 12.49
C ALA A 474 27.86 -20.91 12.63
N ALA A 475 28.36 -22.14 12.54
CA ALA A 475 27.57 -23.38 12.62
C ALA A 475 27.50 -23.99 14.04
N GLY A 476 28.13 -23.35 15.03
CA GLY A 476 28.24 -23.92 16.37
C GLY A 476 27.87 -22.93 17.48
N ASP A 477 26.55 -22.60 17.58
CA ASP A 477 25.93 -22.16 18.83
C ASP A 477 24.40 -22.36 18.73
#